data_938e53aef4ea6e852b0568101cebc0a9
#
_entry.id   938e53aef4ea6e852b0568101cebc0a9
#
_cell.length_a   1.000
_cell.length_b   1.000
_cell.length_c   1.000
_cell.angle_alpha   90.00
_cell.angle_beta   90.00
_cell.angle_gamma   90.00
#
_symmetry.space_group_name_H-M   'P 1'
#
loop_
_entity.id
_entity.type
_entity.pdbx_description
1 polymer ?
#
loop_
_entity_poly.entity_id
_entity_poly.type
_entity_poly.pdbx_seq_one_letter_code
_entity_poly.pdbx_strand_id
1 'polypeptide(L)'
;MFRKMRNQRGVTLVELMVVVAIIAIIAAIAITLYQDVQKKARLAADNGTIAALRSASAIYYGKNDGAFPSQGTLNTLVQPSPPIMQCPGNTWAIDPANGKITLSGNDVSVC
;
A
#
# COMPACT_ATOMS: atom_id res chain seq x y z
N MET A 1 -16.08 -52.38 31.08
CA MET A 1 -17.13 -51.71 30.33
C MET A 1 -16.57 -51.23 29.03
N PHE A 2 -16.85 -51.91 27.97
CA PHE A 2 -16.41 -51.46 26.64
C PHE A 2 -17.27 -50.28 26.22
N ARG A 3 -16.75 -49.13 26.34
CA ARG A 3 -17.35 -47.95 25.76
C ARG A 3 -17.43 -48.20 24.27
N LYS A 4 -18.63 -48.43 23.78
CA LYS A 4 -18.90 -48.48 22.37
C LYS A 4 -18.23 -47.26 21.76
N MET A 5 -17.11 -47.46 21.07
CA MET A 5 -16.50 -46.39 20.31
C MET A 5 -17.53 -45.90 19.30
N ARG A 6 -18.20 -44.82 19.65
CA ARG A 6 -19.07 -44.16 18.71
C ARG A 6 -18.24 -43.95 17.44
N ASN A 7 -18.83 -44.32 16.36
CA ASN A 7 -18.34 -44.15 15.02
C ASN A 7 -17.85 -42.69 14.85
N GLN A 8 -16.69 -42.41 15.42
CA GLN A 8 -16.00 -41.18 15.18
C GLN A 8 -15.35 -41.36 13.82
N ARG A 9 -16.07 -40.97 12.78
CA ARG A 9 -15.52 -40.84 11.45
C ARG A 9 -14.54 -39.71 11.50
N GLY A 10 -13.34 -39.97 12.01
CA GLY A 10 -12.21 -39.07 11.95
C GLY A 10 -11.73 -38.95 10.50
N VAL A 11 -11.18 -37.83 10.17
CA VAL A 11 -10.49 -37.59 8.91
C VAL A 11 -9.35 -38.59 8.77
N THR A 12 -9.28 -39.30 7.66
CA THR A 12 -8.18 -40.24 7.40
C THR A 12 -6.88 -39.46 7.14
N LEU A 13 -5.73 -40.11 7.38
CA LEU A 13 -4.42 -39.53 7.08
C LEU A 13 -4.29 -39.08 5.63
N VAL A 14 -4.79 -39.89 4.71
CA VAL A 14 -4.74 -39.57 3.27
C VAL A 14 -5.60 -38.35 2.93
N GLU A 15 -6.80 -38.25 3.50
CA GLU A 15 -7.66 -37.08 3.31
C GLU A 15 -6.98 -35.80 3.81
N LEU A 16 -6.33 -35.85 4.97
CA LEU A 16 -5.58 -34.73 5.52
C LEU A 16 -4.38 -34.38 4.62
N MET A 17 -3.64 -35.36 4.13
CA MET A 17 -2.51 -35.14 3.25
C MET A 17 -2.92 -34.48 1.93
N VAL A 18 -4.05 -34.89 1.35
CA VAL A 18 -4.58 -34.28 0.11
C VAL A 18 -4.96 -32.82 0.34
N VAL A 19 -5.62 -32.52 1.46
CA VAL A 19 -6.00 -31.15 1.81
C VAL A 19 -4.77 -30.26 1.96
N VAL A 20 -3.76 -30.71 2.68
CA VAL A 20 -2.51 -29.97 2.87
C VAL A 20 -1.77 -29.78 1.56
N ALA A 21 -1.75 -30.78 0.68
CA ALA A 21 -1.15 -30.67 -0.65
C ALA A 21 -1.84 -29.60 -1.51
N ILE A 22 -3.16 -29.56 -1.50
CA ILE A 22 -3.93 -28.55 -2.25
C ILE A 22 -3.68 -27.17 -1.70
N ILE A 23 -3.69 -27.00 -0.36
CA ILE A 23 -3.39 -25.72 0.27
C ILE A 23 -1.98 -25.25 -0.06
N ALA A 24 -1.01 -26.16 -0.07
CA ALA A 24 0.38 -25.83 -0.41
C ALA A 24 0.51 -25.30 -1.85
N ILE A 25 -0.18 -25.91 -2.80
CA ILE A 25 -0.19 -25.46 -4.19
C ILE A 25 -0.82 -24.08 -4.33
N ILE A 26 -1.97 -23.88 -3.70
CA ILE A 26 -2.68 -22.58 -3.73
C ILE A 26 -1.83 -21.50 -3.07
N ALA A 27 -1.22 -21.80 -1.94
CA ALA A 27 -0.37 -20.86 -1.21
C ALA A 27 0.86 -20.46 -2.04
N ALA A 28 1.48 -21.39 -2.74
CA ALA A 28 2.64 -21.09 -3.59
C ALA A 28 2.31 -20.09 -4.71
N ILE A 29 1.14 -20.19 -5.31
CA ILE A 29 0.66 -19.24 -6.33
C ILE A 29 0.25 -17.91 -5.69
N ALA A 30 -0.47 -17.96 -4.57
CA ALA A 30 -1.01 -16.79 -3.90
C ALA A 30 0.08 -15.84 -3.38
N ILE A 31 1.21 -16.36 -2.90
CA ILE A 31 2.30 -15.54 -2.37
C ILE A 31 2.88 -14.63 -3.44
N THR A 32 3.13 -15.13 -4.62
CA THR A 32 3.70 -14.34 -5.72
C THR A 32 2.76 -13.24 -6.19
N LEU A 33 1.48 -13.58 -6.35
CA LEU A 33 0.44 -12.62 -6.72
C LEU A 33 0.23 -11.56 -5.63
N TYR A 34 0.28 -11.97 -4.36
CA TYR A 34 0.11 -11.05 -3.23
C TYR A 34 1.21 -9.99 -3.17
N GLN A 35 2.46 -10.37 -3.40
CA GLN A 35 3.58 -9.44 -3.42
C GLN A 35 3.42 -8.39 -4.52
N ASP A 36 2.98 -8.79 -5.71
CA ASP A 36 2.75 -7.88 -6.82
C ASP A 36 1.59 -6.91 -6.54
N VAL A 37 0.50 -7.41 -5.97
CA VAL A 37 -0.63 -6.58 -5.53
C VAL A 37 -0.22 -5.60 -4.43
N GLN A 38 0.62 -6.01 -3.48
CA GLN A 38 1.13 -5.11 -2.45
C GLN A 38 1.93 -3.96 -3.02
N LYS A 39 2.81 -4.22 -3.97
CA LYS A 39 3.60 -3.18 -4.64
C LYS A 39 2.71 -2.17 -5.35
N LYS A 40 1.73 -2.65 -6.09
CA LYS A 40 0.74 -1.80 -6.76
C LYS A 40 -0.10 -0.98 -5.76
N ALA A 41 -0.48 -1.57 -4.64
CA ALA A 41 -1.22 -0.90 -3.59
C ALA A 41 -0.40 0.22 -2.93
N ARG A 42 0.88 -0.02 -2.67
CA ARG A 42 1.79 1.02 -2.14
C ARG A 42 1.95 2.18 -3.12
N LEU A 43 2.15 1.88 -4.39
CA LEU A 43 2.25 2.90 -5.42
C LEU A 43 0.96 3.71 -5.54
N ALA A 44 -0.20 3.05 -5.49
CA ALA A 44 -1.50 3.73 -5.48
C ALA A 44 -1.68 4.63 -4.25
N ALA A 45 -1.21 4.20 -3.08
CA ALA A 45 -1.22 5.00 -1.87
C ALA A 45 -0.34 6.25 -2.00
N ASP A 46 0.84 6.12 -2.60
CA ASP A 46 1.73 7.26 -2.85
C ASP A 46 1.12 8.26 -3.83
N ASN A 47 0.48 7.77 -4.89
CA ASN A 47 -0.26 8.62 -5.82
C ASN A 47 -1.44 9.35 -5.14
N GLY A 48 -2.10 8.69 -4.18
CA GLY A 48 -3.13 9.30 -3.34
C GLY A 48 -2.57 10.39 -2.43
N THR A 49 -1.39 10.19 -1.87
CA THR A 49 -0.68 11.19 -1.08
C THR A 49 -0.31 12.42 -1.93
N ILE A 50 0.16 12.21 -3.14
CA ILE A 50 0.44 13.29 -4.09
C ILE A 50 -0.84 14.06 -4.44
N ALA A 51 -1.96 13.39 -4.63
CA ALA A 51 -3.24 14.05 -4.87
C ALA A 51 -3.67 14.92 -3.67
N ALA A 52 -3.47 14.44 -2.45
CA ALA A 52 -3.72 15.22 -1.23
C ALA A 52 -2.80 16.45 -1.15
N LEU A 53 -1.53 16.30 -1.49
CA LEU A 53 -0.57 17.41 -1.53
C LEU A 53 -0.96 18.48 -2.57
N ARG A 54 -1.43 18.05 -3.73
CA ARG A 54 -1.94 18.97 -4.75
C ARG A 54 -3.16 19.74 -4.27
N SER A 55 -4.08 19.08 -3.58
CA SER A 55 -5.25 19.73 -3.00
C SER A 55 -4.85 20.73 -1.92
N ALA A 56 -3.94 20.37 -1.03
CA ALA A 56 -3.42 21.26 0.00
C ALA A 56 -2.70 22.47 -0.60
N SER A 57 -1.92 22.27 -1.65
CA SER A 57 -1.26 23.34 -2.39
C SER A 57 -2.25 24.31 -3.03
N ALA A 58 -3.33 23.79 -3.62
CA ALA A 58 -4.38 24.61 -4.23
C ALA A 58 -5.12 25.46 -3.18
N ILE A 59 -5.41 24.88 -2.02
CA ILE A 59 -6.05 25.60 -0.91
C ILE A 59 -5.13 26.70 -0.38
N TYR A 60 -3.85 26.40 -0.22
CA TYR A 60 -2.85 27.38 0.23
C TYR A 60 -2.73 28.53 -0.76
N TYR A 61 -2.68 28.23 -2.06
CA TYR A 61 -2.65 29.23 -3.14
C TYR A 61 -3.83 30.18 -3.06
N GLY A 62 -5.04 29.64 -2.85
CA GLY A 62 -6.24 30.44 -2.71
C GLY A 62 -6.27 31.34 -1.46
N LYS A 63 -5.61 30.89 -0.37
CA LYS A 63 -5.55 31.66 0.90
C LYS A 63 -4.42 32.67 0.95
N ASN A 64 -3.39 32.53 0.15
CA ASN A 64 -2.17 33.32 0.20
C ASN A 64 -1.94 34.13 -1.08
N ASP A 65 -3.01 34.69 -1.65
CA ASP A 65 -2.99 35.63 -2.79
C ASP A 65 -2.18 35.15 -4.01
N GLY A 66 -2.28 33.87 -4.32
CA GLY A 66 -1.63 33.30 -5.49
C GLY A 66 -0.17 32.86 -5.26
N ALA A 67 0.26 32.73 -4.01
CA ALA A 67 1.57 32.19 -3.68
C ALA A 67 1.49 30.68 -3.46
N PHE A 68 2.38 29.92 -4.10
CA PHE A 68 2.50 28.49 -3.87
C PHE A 68 3.29 28.19 -2.58
N PRO A 69 2.94 27.12 -1.85
CA PRO A 69 3.65 26.76 -0.64
C PRO A 69 5.04 26.19 -0.96
N SER A 70 5.96 26.35 -0.04
CA SER A 70 7.23 25.63 -0.05
C SER A 70 7.03 24.18 0.37
N GLN A 71 8.02 23.33 0.12
CA GLN A 71 7.97 21.94 0.57
C GLN A 71 7.83 21.82 2.10
N GLY A 72 8.53 22.67 2.85
CA GLY A 72 8.40 22.70 4.30
C GLY A 72 7.01 23.10 4.77
N THR A 73 6.37 24.03 4.09
CA THR A 73 4.99 24.44 4.40
C THR A 73 4.01 23.30 4.08
N LEU A 74 4.14 22.65 2.94
CA LEU A 74 3.29 21.51 2.58
C LEU A 74 3.44 20.35 3.56
N ASN A 75 4.64 20.08 4.07
CA ASN A 75 4.85 19.06 5.06
C ASN A 75 4.00 19.25 6.33
N THR A 76 3.69 20.49 6.68
CA THR A 76 2.89 20.80 7.87
C THR A 76 1.38 20.80 7.61
N LEU A 77 0.97 20.92 6.34
CA LEU A 77 -0.44 21.00 5.94
C LEU A 77 -1.12 19.64 5.77
N VAL A 78 -0.34 18.58 5.63
CA VAL A 78 -0.83 17.23 5.35
C VAL A 78 -0.46 16.30 6.48
N GLN A 79 -1.38 15.40 6.84
CA GLN A 79 -1.14 14.37 7.84
C GLN A 79 -0.91 13.01 7.17
N PRO A 80 0.08 12.23 7.62
CA PRO A 80 1.08 12.52 8.66
C PRO A 80 2.06 13.62 8.22
N SER A 81 2.65 14.32 9.17
CA SER A 81 3.61 15.40 8.90
C SER A 81 5.02 14.99 9.33
N PRO A 82 6.00 14.88 8.41
CA PRO A 82 5.89 15.00 6.96
C PRO A 82 5.14 13.83 6.30
N PRO A 83 4.62 13.98 5.07
CA PRO A 83 3.97 12.89 4.36
C PRO A 83 4.92 11.72 4.13
N ILE A 84 4.47 10.51 4.43
CA ILE A 84 5.27 9.29 4.32
C ILE A 84 4.91 8.58 3.01
N MET A 85 5.92 8.31 2.20
CA MET A 85 5.76 7.47 1.02
C MET A 85 5.80 5.99 1.41
N GLN A 86 4.91 5.20 0.84
CA GLN A 86 4.82 3.77 1.11
C GLN A 86 5.85 2.96 0.31
N CYS A 87 6.21 3.44 -0.87
CA CYS A 87 7.28 2.86 -1.67
C CYS A 87 8.63 3.43 -1.23
N PRO A 88 9.61 2.60 -0.82
CA PRO A 88 10.88 3.07 -0.26
C PRO A 88 11.70 3.98 -1.18
N GLY A 89 11.53 3.82 -2.49
CA GLY A 89 12.25 4.63 -3.49
C GLY A 89 11.52 5.88 -3.94
N ASN A 90 10.30 6.10 -3.47
CA ASN A 90 9.51 7.26 -3.87
C ASN A 90 9.86 8.48 -3.04
N THR A 91 10.09 9.58 -3.73
CA THR A 91 10.24 10.91 -3.14
C THR A 91 9.35 11.90 -3.88
N TRP A 92 8.99 12.97 -3.22
CA TRP A 92 8.18 14.01 -3.84
C TRP A 92 8.82 15.37 -3.66
N ALA A 93 8.55 16.27 -4.57
CA ALA A 93 9.02 17.64 -4.50
C ALA A 93 7.97 18.58 -5.09
N ILE A 94 7.94 19.80 -4.61
CA ILE A 94 7.15 20.89 -5.18
C ILE A 94 8.07 21.95 -5.77
N ASP A 95 7.71 22.43 -6.95
CA ASP A 95 8.30 23.65 -7.53
C ASP A 95 7.52 24.87 -7.04
N PRO A 96 8.09 25.71 -6.19
CA PRO A 96 7.38 26.86 -5.64
C PRO A 96 7.08 27.95 -6.69
N ALA A 97 7.71 27.90 -7.85
CA ALA A 97 7.48 28.87 -8.91
C ALA A 97 6.15 28.63 -9.63
N ASN A 98 5.76 27.37 -9.83
CA ASN A 98 4.56 26.99 -10.57
C ASN A 98 3.61 26.08 -9.80
N GLY A 99 3.97 25.70 -8.58
CA GLY A 99 3.16 24.80 -7.73
C GLY A 99 3.11 23.35 -8.21
N LYS A 100 3.95 22.96 -9.15
CA LYS A 100 3.97 21.59 -9.69
C LYS A 100 4.55 20.64 -8.67
N ILE A 101 3.77 19.62 -8.31
CA ILE A 101 4.22 18.54 -7.44
C ILE A 101 4.55 17.33 -8.30
N THR A 102 5.76 16.81 -8.14
CA THR A 102 6.27 15.65 -8.85
C THR A 102 6.57 14.52 -7.88
N LEU A 103 6.22 13.30 -8.27
CA LEU A 103 6.62 12.08 -7.60
C LEU A 103 7.78 11.48 -8.39
N SER A 104 8.91 11.32 -7.74
CA SER A 104 10.08 10.64 -8.30
C SER A 104 10.01 9.16 -7.94
N GLY A 105 10.36 8.30 -8.87
CA GLY A 105 10.38 6.86 -8.64
C GLY A 105 9.08 6.12 -8.99
N ASN A 106 8.05 6.75 -9.36
CA ASN A 106 6.68 6.26 -9.66
C ASN A 106 6.61 4.97 -10.50
N ASP A 107 7.29 3.94 -10.05
CA ASP A 107 7.41 2.65 -10.71
C ASP A 107 7.17 1.52 -9.71
N VAL A 108 6.43 0.52 -10.13
CA VAL A 108 6.16 -0.69 -9.34
C VAL A 108 7.44 -1.42 -8.94
N SER A 109 8.48 -1.33 -9.75
CA SER A 109 9.77 -1.97 -9.46
C SER A 109 10.47 -1.38 -8.23
N VAL A 110 10.17 -0.13 -7.88
CA VAL A 110 10.75 0.59 -6.75
C VAL A 110 10.04 0.26 -5.43
N CYS A 111 8.86 -0.24 -5.53
CA CYS A 111 8.08 -0.69 -4.38
C CYS A 111 8.39 -2.12 -3.98
#